data_2549389b8b587bf3423b161286f2ea1f
#
_entry.id   2549389b8b587bf3423b161286f2ea1f
#
_cell.length_a   1.000
_cell.length_b   1.000
_cell.length_c   1.000
_cell.angle_alpha   90.00
_cell.angle_beta   90.00
_cell.angle_gamma   90.00
#
_symmetry.space_group_name_H-M   'P 1'
#
loop_
_entity.id
_entity.type
_entity.pdbx_description
1 polymer ?
#
loop_
_entity_poly.entity_id
_entity_poly.type
_entity_poly.pdbx_seq_one_letter_code
_entity_poly.pdbx_strand_id
1 'polypeptide(L)'
;MKTIAFAGLGAMGLPIVKNLITAGYGVHGIDINPDSLNVLSGMGGKAFTNAKEACVGADLLLILVVNASQAKQVLFESGAIDVLPMGGIVCLMSTCPPAEVEEIAKQVQAKGRRLVDAPLSGGVVGATNGSLTVMAACDQKTFDDLQNVFKVIGERIFHVGHQPGQGAMCKAVNQLLCGLHIAVAAEAFSLAKKSGLDLAMLLEIMSGSAASSWMLKDRGPRMLESDPIVTSAVDIFVKDLGIVMQAGRDAKAALPLAAAAYQLFLSSSGRGEGRLDDSQVIRSYDLLNGLGK
;
A
#
# COMPACT_ATOMS: atom_id res chain seq x y z
N MET A 1 -6.06 -23.54 -6.77
CA MET A 1 -5.37 -22.52 -7.56
C MET A 1 -3.93 -22.94 -7.76
N LYS A 2 -3.46 -22.99 -9.01
CA LYS A 2 -2.05 -23.33 -9.32
C LYS A 2 -1.33 -22.17 -10.00
N THR A 3 -2.05 -21.34 -10.75
CA THR A 3 -1.49 -20.20 -11.49
C THR A 3 -2.14 -18.90 -11.04
N ILE A 4 -1.31 -17.92 -10.68
CA ILE A 4 -1.69 -16.60 -10.21
C ILE A 4 -1.16 -15.55 -11.20
N ALA A 5 -2.03 -14.72 -11.76
CA ALA A 5 -1.63 -13.49 -12.42
C ALA A 5 -1.43 -12.39 -11.35
N PHE A 6 -0.33 -11.65 -11.42
CA PHE A 6 0.03 -10.63 -10.45
C PHE A 6 0.41 -9.31 -11.15
N ALA A 7 -0.38 -8.27 -10.97
CA ALA A 7 -0.15 -6.96 -11.57
C ALA A 7 0.44 -5.98 -10.55
N GLY A 8 1.58 -5.40 -10.91
CA GLY A 8 2.33 -4.44 -10.09
C GLY A 8 3.52 -5.08 -9.37
N LEU A 9 4.67 -5.10 -10.05
CA LEU A 9 5.94 -5.67 -9.56
C LEU A 9 6.87 -4.60 -8.98
N GLY A 10 6.29 -3.64 -8.25
CA GLY A 10 7.04 -2.61 -7.55
C GLY A 10 7.70 -3.13 -6.27
N ALA A 11 8.10 -2.18 -5.39
CA ALA A 11 8.84 -2.46 -4.16
C ALA A 11 8.19 -3.51 -3.22
N MET A 12 6.85 -3.58 -3.19
CA MET A 12 6.12 -4.61 -2.43
C MET A 12 5.77 -5.83 -3.30
N GLY A 13 5.46 -5.64 -4.59
CA GLY A 13 5.01 -6.71 -5.47
C GLY A 13 6.06 -7.78 -5.71
N LEU A 14 7.29 -7.40 -6.03
CA LEU A 14 8.39 -8.36 -6.24
C LEU A 14 8.65 -9.28 -5.05
N PRO A 15 8.76 -8.79 -3.79
CA PRO A 15 8.88 -9.65 -2.62
C PRO A 15 7.68 -10.61 -2.44
N ILE A 16 6.45 -10.13 -2.64
CA ILE A 16 5.25 -10.97 -2.54
C ILE A 16 5.29 -12.07 -3.58
N VAL A 17 5.61 -11.76 -4.83
CA VAL A 17 5.73 -12.74 -5.92
C VAL A 17 6.82 -13.77 -5.63
N LYS A 18 7.96 -13.36 -5.08
CA LYS A 18 9.01 -14.28 -4.64
C LYS A 18 8.48 -15.30 -3.62
N ASN A 19 7.72 -14.84 -2.63
CA ASN A 19 7.12 -15.72 -1.63
C ASN A 19 6.11 -16.70 -2.26
N LEU A 20 5.27 -16.23 -3.20
CA LEU A 20 4.32 -17.07 -3.92
C LEU A 20 5.02 -18.16 -4.75
N ILE A 21 6.08 -17.81 -5.50
CA ILE A 21 6.87 -18.77 -6.27
C ILE A 21 7.54 -19.80 -5.34
N THR A 22 8.12 -19.34 -4.22
CA THR A 22 8.74 -20.21 -3.21
C THR A 22 7.73 -21.18 -2.59
N ALA A 23 6.49 -20.76 -2.44
CA ALA A 23 5.38 -21.60 -1.97
C ALA A 23 4.83 -22.56 -3.05
N GLY A 24 5.38 -22.55 -4.26
CA GLY A 24 5.03 -23.49 -5.34
C GLY A 24 3.92 -23.01 -6.28
N TYR A 25 3.52 -21.73 -6.23
CA TYR A 25 2.57 -21.18 -7.21
C TYR A 25 3.28 -20.84 -8.52
N GLY A 26 2.64 -21.11 -9.65
CA GLY A 26 3.01 -20.52 -10.93
C GLY A 26 2.59 -19.05 -10.96
N VAL A 27 3.53 -18.14 -11.22
CA VAL A 27 3.22 -16.71 -11.23
C VAL A 27 3.42 -16.11 -12.61
N HIS A 28 2.38 -15.48 -13.14
CA HIS A 28 2.38 -14.64 -14.33
C HIS A 28 2.39 -13.18 -13.88
N GLY A 29 3.55 -12.54 -13.86
CA GLY A 29 3.68 -11.15 -13.38
C GLY A 29 3.52 -10.14 -14.50
N ILE A 30 2.87 -9.05 -14.16
CA ILE A 30 2.52 -7.97 -15.10
C ILE A 30 3.09 -6.66 -14.55
N ASP A 31 3.92 -5.99 -15.33
CA ASP A 31 4.41 -4.63 -15.03
C ASP A 31 4.76 -3.90 -16.34
N ILE A 32 4.83 -2.58 -16.26
CA ILE A 32 5.30 -1.71 -17.34
C ILE A 32 6.83 -1.52 -17.29
N ASN A 33 7.46 -1.82 -16.13
CA ASN A 33 8.89 -1.68 -15.92
C ASN A 33 9.63 -2.96 -16.37
N PRO A 34 10.47 -2.89 -17.41
CA PRO A 34 11.21 -4.05 -17.90
C PRO A 34 12.18 -4.63 -16.87
N ASP A 35 12.75 -3.82 -15.98
CA ASP A 35 13.67 -4.30 -14.95
C ASP A 35 12.94 -5.20 -13.95
N SER A 36 11.72 -4.82 -13.54
CA SER A 36 10.89 -5.64 -12.67
C SER A 36 10.51 -6.98 -13.32
N LEU A 37 10.22 -6.96 -14.62
CA LEU A 37 9.93 -8.16 -15.40
C LEU A 37 11.15 -9.10 -15.52
N ASN A 38 12.35 -8.54 -15.71
CA ASN A 38 13.61 -9.30 -15.72
C ASN A 38 13.89 -9.94 -14.36
N VAL A 39 13.68 -9.20 -13.26
CA VAL A 39 13.83 -9.74 -11.89
C VAL A 39 12.86 -10.90 -11.66
N LEU A 40 11.58 -10.75 -12.05
CA LEU A 40 10.59 -11.82 -11.97
C LEU A 40 11.02 -13.08 -12.73
N SER A 41 11.50 -12.90 -13.97
CA SER A 41 11.96 -14.02 -14.82
C SER A 41 13.12 -14.77 -14.17
N GLY A 42 14.05 -14.05 -13.53
CA GLY A 42 15.14 -14.63 -12.76
C GLY A 42 14.69 -15.40 -11.51
N MET A 43 13.49 -15.14 -11.00
CA MET A 43 12.86 -15.89 -9.90
C MET A 43 12.06 -17.11 -10.37
N GLY A 44 11.94 -17.35 -11.69
CA GLY A 44 11.16 -18.45 -12.26
C GLY A 44 9.69 -18.11 -12.55
N GLY A 45 9.29 -16.84 -12.42
CA GLY A 45 7.99 -16.37 -12.88
C GLY A 45 7.94 -16.11 -14.38
N LYS A 46 6.76 -16.03 -14.95
CA LYS A 46 6.55 -15.62 -16.35
C LYS A 46 6.22 -14.14 -16.41
N ALA A 47 6.96 -13.39 -17.20
CA ALA A 47 6.84 -11.94 -17.35
C ALA A 47 5.93 -11.56 -18.51
N PHE A 48 5.04 -10.58 -18.27
CA PHE A 48 4.10 -10.06 -19.27
C PHE A 48 4.00 -8.54 -19.17
N THR A 49 3.89 -7.88 -20.30
CA THR A 49 3.55 -6.46 -20.38
C THR A 49 2.04 -6.26 -20.58
N ASN A 50 1.32 -7.31 -20.97
CA ASN A 50 -0.11 -7.30 -21.25
C ASN A 50 -0.86 -8.16 -20.22
N ALA A 51 -1.78 -7.53 -19.48
CA ALA A 51 -2.52 -8.20 -18.41
C ALA A 51 -3.49 -9.29 -18.95
N LYS A 52 -4.07 -9.09 -20.13
CA LYS A 52 -4.93 -10.10 -20.76
C LYS A 52 -4.17 -11.39 -21.01
N GLU A 53 -2.96 -11.31 -21.59
CA GLU A 53 -2.15 -12.48 -21.88
C GLU A 53 -1.74 -13.21 -20.59
N ALA A 54 -1.34 -12.47 -19.56
CA ALA A 54 -0.97 -13.02 -18.26
C ALA A 54 -2.12 -13.77 -17.56
N CYS A 55 -3.36 -13.31 -17.77
CA CYS A 55 -4.56 -13.90 -17.16
C CYS A 55 -5.06 -15.16 -17.88
N VAL A 56 -4.54 -15.49 -19.07
CA VAL A 56 -4.91 -16.74 -19.75
C VAL A 56 -4.47 -17.95 -18.92
N GLY A 57 -5.43 -18.75 -18.49
CA GLY A 57 -5.21 -19.93 -17.64
C GLY A 57 -4.88 -19.63 -16.17
N ALA A 58 -5.02 -18.38 -15.73
CA ALA A 58 -4.92 -18.02 -14.33
C ALA A 58 -6.27 -18.19 -13.62
N ASP A 59 -6.26 -18.70 -12.40
CA ASP A 59 -7.44 -18.84 -11.54
C ASP A 59 -7.72 -17.58 -10.71
N LEU A 60 -6.67 -16.78 -10.49
CA LEU A 60 -6.64 -15.63 -9.59
C LEU A 60 -5.81 -14.50 -10.21
N LEU A 61 -6.34 -13.29 -10.17
CA LEU A 61 -5.61 -12.06 -10.48
C LEU A 61 -5.43 -11.25 -9.19
N LEU A 62 -4.18 -11.11 -8.76
CA LEU A 62 -3.78 -10.18 -7.68
C LEU A 62 -3.37 -8.84 -8.29
N ILE A 63 -3.88 -7.73 -7.75
CA ILE A 63 -3.58 -6.38 -8.25
C ILE A 63 -2.98 -5.56 -7.11
N LEU A 64 -1.73 -5.14 -7.26
CA LEU A 64 -1.00 -4.28 -6.32
C LEU A 64 -0.32 -3.14 -7.08
N VAL A 65 -1.12 -2.32 -7.71
CA VAL A 65 -0.70 -1.11 -8.43
C VAL A 65 -0.90 0.15 -7.57
N VAL A 66 -0.47 1.31 -8.04
CA VAL A 66 -0.42 2.53 -7.21
C VAL A 66 -1.81 3.09 -6.86
N ASN A 67 -2.79 2.99 -7.77
CA ASN A 67 -4.11 3.61 -7.61
C ASN A 67 -5.23 2.85 -8.34
N ALA A 68 -6.47 3.27 -8.12
CA ALA A 68 -7.66 2.67 -8.72
C ALA A 68 -7.72 2.81 -10.25
N SER A 69 -7.20 3.91 -10.81
CA SER A 69 -7.14 4.11 -12.26
C SER A 69 -6.28 3.02 -12.93
N GLN A 70 -5.09 2.75 -12.38
CA GLN A 70 -4.25 1.66 -12.87
C GLN A 70 -4.90 0.28 -12.67
N ALA A 71 -5.64 0.07 -11.59
CA ALA A 71 -6.39 -1.17 -11.41
C ALA A 71 -7.48 -1.36 -12.48
N LYS A 72 -8.20 -0.28 -12.83
CA LYS A 72 -9.18 -0.29 -13.93
C LYS A 72 -8.53 -0.55 -15.30
N GLN A 73 -7.35 0.02 -15.55
CA GLN A 73 -6.57 -0.25 -16.77
C GLN A 73 -6.20 -1.74 -16.86
N VAL A 74 -5.67 -2.31 -15.77
CA VAL A 74 -5.32 -3.75 -15.71
C VAL A 74 -6.56 -4.62 -15.93
N LEU A 75 -7.70 -4.30 -15.33
CA LEU A 75 -8.90 -5.14 -15.39
C LEU A 75 -9.64 -5.02 -16.71
N PHE A 76 -9.99 -3.79 -17.10
CA PHE A 76 -10.99 -3.53 -18.11
C PHE A 76 -10.39 -3.09 -19.44
N GLU A 77 -9.46 -2.13 -19.43
CA GLU A 77 -8.88 -1.60 -20.66
C GLU A 77 -7.96 -2.63 -21.34
N SER A 78 -7.21 -3.43 -20.58
CA SER A 78 -6.42 -4.53 -21.13
C SER A 78 -7.28 -5.73 -21.58
N GLY A 79 -8.51 -5.85 -21.06
CA GLY A 79 -9.36 -7.01 -21.25
C GLY A 79 -8.99 -8.23 -20.40
N ALA A 80 -8.21 -8.05 -19.34
CA ALA A 80 -7.82 -9.15 -18.44
C ALA A 80 -9.02 -9.84 -17.81
N ILE A 81 -10.05 -9.06 -17.42
CA ILE A 81 -11.29 -9.59 -16.83
C ILE A 81 -12.04 -10.56 -17.76
N ASP A 82 -11.93 -10.38 -19.07
CA ASP A 82 -12.69 -11.18 -20.04
C ASP A 82 -12.13 -12.59 -20.24
N VAL A 83 -10.83 -12.79 -19.94
CA VAL A 83 -10.15 -14.09 -20.08
C VAL A 83 -10.03 -14.87 -18.78
N LEU A 84 -10.25 -14.23 -17.63
CA LEU A 84 -10.40 -14.95 -16.37
C LEU A 84 -11.61 -15.91 -16.44
N PRO A 85 -11.53 -17.11 -15.84
CA PRO A 85 -12.65 -18.05 -15.85
C PRO A 85 -13.89 -17.48 -15.15
N MET A 86 -15.07 -17.97 -15.52
CA MET A 86 -16.29 -17.64 -14.78
C MET A 86 -16.15 -18.06 -13.32
N GLY A 87 -16.52 -17.17 -12.40
CA GLY A 87 -16.28 -17.35 -10.95
C GLY A 87 -14.81 -17.18 -10.52
N GLY A 88 -13.91 -16.83 -11.44
CA GLY A 88 -12.53 -16.46 -11.11
C GLY A 88 -12.46 -15.30 -10.14
N ILE A 89 -11.34 -15.16 -9.43
CA ILE A 89 -11.19 -14.16 -8.37
C ILE A 89 -10.26 -13.05 -8.83
N VAL A 90 -10.69 -11.81 -8.59
CA VAL A 90 -9.86 -10.60 -8.62
C VAL A 90 -9.63 -10.18 -7.17
N CYS A 91 -8.39 -10.12 -6.73
CA CYS A 91 -8.03 -9.63 -5.41
C CYS A 91 -7.31 -8.29 -5.54
N LEU A 92 -7.99 -7.22 -5.17
CA LEU A 92 -7.47 -5.85 -5.21
C LEU A 92 -6.77 -5.54 -3.89
N MET A 93 -5.44 -5.47 -3.94
CA MET A 93 -4.58 -5.20 -2.78
C MET A 93 -4.06 -3.76 -2.74
N SER A 94 -4.33 -2.99 -3.78
CA SER A 94 -3.96 -1.57 -3.88
C SER A 94 -4.72 -0.72 -2.86
N THR A 95 -4.08 0.33 -2.35
CA THR A 95 -4.77 1.35 -1.54
C THR A 95 -5.57 2.28 -2.44
N CYS A 96 -6.89 2.12 -2.44
CA CYS A 96 -7.84 2.84 -3.27
C CYS A 96 -8.95 3.49 -2.43
N PRO A 97 -9.63 4.55 -2.94
CA PRO A 97 -10.82 5.07 -2.30
C PRO A 97 -11.92 4.00 -2.19
N PRO A 98 -12.62 3.88 -1.05
CA PRO A 98 -13.67 2.87 -0.87
C PRO A 98 -14.73 2.88 -1.98
N ALA A 99 -15.22 4.05 -2.37
CA ALA A 99 -16.23 4.20 -3.43
C ALA A 99 -15.73 3.69 -4.80
N GLU A 100 -14.44 3.88 -5.12
CA GLU A 100 -13.88 3.35 -6.36
C GLU A 100 -13.73 1.82 -6.32
N VAL A 101 -13.43 1.25 -5.14
CA VAL A 101 -13.39 -0.21 -4.96
C VAL A 101 -14.79 -0.81 -5.16
N GLU A 102 -15.83 -0.18 -4.61
CA GLU A 102 -17.22 -0.58 -4.81
C GLU A 102 -17.61 -0.56 -6.29
N GLU A 103 -17.21 0.48 -7.03
CA GLU A 103 -17.48 0.61 -8.45
C GLU A 103 -16.74 -0.48 -9.27
N ILE A 104 -15.45 -0.72 -8.98
CA ILE A 104 -14.68 -1.82 -9.59
C ILE A 104 -15.37 -3.16 -9.30
N ALA A 105 -15.84 -3.37 -8.08
CA ALA A 105 -16.51 -4.61 -7.68
C ALA A 105 -17.79 -4.87 -8.50
N LYS A 106 -18.61 -3.85 -8.68
CA LYS A 106 -19.84 -3.95 -9.52
C LYS A 106 -19.49 -4.36 -10.95
N GLN A 107 -18.46 -3.77 -11.54
CA GLN A 107 -18.03 -4.10 -12.90
C GLN A 107 -17.46 -5.52 -13.01
N VAL A 108 -16.66 -5.96 -12.02
CA VAL A 108 -16.11 -7.33 -11.95
C VAL A 108 -17.24 -8.35 -11.80
N GLN A 109 -18.22 -8.08 -10.93
CA GLN A 109 -19.38 -8.95 -10.72
C GLN A 109 -20.28 -9.02 -11.97
N ALA A 110 -20.49 -7.90 -12.67
CA ALA A 110 -21.24 -7.87 -13.93
C ALA A 110 -20.60 -8.75 -15.01
N LYS A 111 -19.30 -9.00 -14.93
CA LYS A 111 -18.55 -9.93 -15.79
C LYS A 111 -18.54 -11.37 -15.25
N GLY A 112 -19.30 -11.68 -14.19
CA GLY A 112 -19.40 -13.02 -13.60
C GLY A 112 -18.15 -13.48 -12.83
N ARG A 113 -17.32 -12.55 -12.34
CA ARG A 113 -16.13 -12.81 -11.52
C ARG A 113 -16.38 -12.29 -10.10
N ARG A 114 -15.57 -12.76 -9.14
CA ARG A 114 -15.65 -12.36 -7.74
C ARG A 114 -14.54 -11.32 -7.44
N LEU A 115 -14.85 -10.30 -6.66
CA LEU A 115 -13.84 -9.34 -6.20
C LEU A 115 -13.61 -9.50 -4.69
N VAL A 116 -12.35 -9.46 -4.31
CA VAL A 116 -11.87 -9.34 -2.93
C VAL A 116 -11.14 -8.00 -2.80
N ASP A 117 -11.62 -7.17 -1.89
CA ASP A 117 -10.97 -5.94 -1.47
C ASP A 117 -10.04 -6.28 -0.30
N ALA A 118 -8.72 -6.36 -0.56
CA ALA A 118 -7.75 -6.88 0.40
C ALA A 118 -6.48 -6.03 0.50
N PRO A 119 -6.57 -4.75 0.85
CA PRO A 119 -5.40 -3.91 1.03
C PRO A 119 -4.48 -4.43 2.14
N LEU A 120 -3.20 -4.04 2.03
CA LEU A 120 -2.09 -4.56 2.81
C LEU A 120 -1.51 -3.51 3.76
N SER A 121 -0.95 -3.96 4.88
CA SER A 121 -0.12 -3.15 5.77
C SER A 121 1.12 -3.92 6.21
N GLY A 122 2.25 -3.23 6.43
CA GLY A 122 3.54 -3.81 6.81
C GLY A 122 4.72 -3.40 5.93
N GLY A 123 4.44 -2.64 4.84
CA GLY A 123 5.47 -2.10 3.94
C GLY A 123 6.33 -3.16 3.27
N VAL A 124 7.49 -2.74 2.76
CA VAL A 124 8.44 -3.61 2.06
C VAL A 124 8.98 -4.71 2.97
N VAL A 125 9.22 -4.40 4.24
CA VAL A 125 9.71 -5.37 5.24
C VAL A 125 8.71 -6.51 5.42
N GLY A 126 7.42 -6.18 5.62
CA GLY A 126 6.36 -7.18 5.74
C GLY A 126 6.18 -8.01 4.47
N ALA A 127 6.27 -7.38 3.29
CA ALA A 127 6.20 -8.06 2.00
C ALA A 127 7.35 -9.06 1.82
N THR A 128 8.57 -8.67 2.19
CA THR A 128 9.76 -9.52 2.09
C THR A 128 9.67 -10.75 3.01
N ASN A 129 9.21 -10.54 4.23
CA ASN A 129 9.14 -11.60 5.26
C ASN A 129 7.86 -12.45 5.19
N GLY A 130 6.90 -12.14 4.30
CA GLY A 130 5.59 -12.80 4.27
C GLY A 130 4.76 -12.52 5.53
N SER A 131 5.01 -11.38 6.19
CA SER A 131 4.40 -11.03 7.48
C SER A 131 3.44 -9.83 7.40
N LEU A 132 2.88 -9.58 6.21
CA LEU A 132 1.90 -8.51 6.00
C LEU A 132 0.63 -8.72 6.83
N THR A 133 -0.02 -7.61 7.14
CA THR A 133 -1.42 -7.62 7.58
C THR A 133 -2.31 -7.48 6.35
N VAL A 134 -3.22 -8.44 6.15
CA VAL A 134 -4.21 -8.45 5.07
C VAL A 134 -5.57 -8.07 5.65
N MET A 135 -6.22 -7.06 5.08
CA MET A 135 -7.55 -6.57 5.50
C MET A 135 -8.57 -6.91 4.42
N ALA A 136 -9.04 -8.17 4.39
CA ALA A 136 -9.88 -8.68 3.33
C ALA A 136 -11.38 -8.43 3.58
N ALA A 137 -12.10 -7.95 2.56
CA ALA A 137 -13.55 -7.82 2.55
C ALA A 137 -14.13 -8.48 1.30
N CYS A 138 -14.96 -9.50 1.51
CA CYS A 138 -15.68 -10.28 0.48
C CYS A 138 -16.64 -11.26 1.17
N ASP A 139 -17.40 -12.04 0.42
CA ASP A 139 -18.17 -13.14 0.99
C ASP A 139 -17.26 -14.21 1.64
N GLN A 140 -17.81 -14.93 2.63
CA GLN A 140 -17.05 -15.92 3.42
C GLN A 140 -16.40 -17.00 2.54
N LYS A 141 -17.12 -17.53 1.57
CA LYS A 141 -16.60 -18.57 0.68
C LYS A 141 -15.38 -18.09 -0.10
N THR A 142 -15.44 -16.88 -0.65
CA THR A 142 -14.31 -16.29 -1.39
C THR A 142 -13.12 -16.03 -0.47
N PHE A 143 -13.36 -15.60 0.79
CA PHE A 143 -12.31 -15.46 1.79
C PHE A 143 -11.63 -16.79 2.10
N ASP A 144 -12.41 -17.87 2.28
CA ASP A 144 -11.88 -19.21 2.55
C ASP A 144 -11.08 -19.75 1.37
N ASP A 145 -11.53 -19.51 0.12
CA ASP A 145 -10.83 -19.90 -1.10
C ASP A 145 -9.42 -19.28 -1.21
N LEU A 146 -9.18 -18.10 -0.59
CA LEU A 146 -7.91 -17.38 -0.64
C LEU A 146 -6.99 -17.59 0.56
N GLN A 147 -7.42 -18.31 1.60
CA GLN A 147 -6.64 -18.49 2.83
C GLN A 147 -5.21 -18.97 2.60
N ASN A 148 -5.01 -19.92 1.69
CA ASN A 148 -3.68 -20.45 1.41
C ASN A 148 -2.78 -19.43 0.72
N VAL A 149 -3.33 -18.56 -0.13
CA VAL A 149 -2.58 -17.48 -0.77
C VAL A 149 -2.26 -16.39 0.25
N PHE A 150 -3.23 -16.00 1.08
CA PHE A 150 -3.02 -15.00 2.12
C PHE A 150 -1.96 -15.41 3.15
N LYS A 151 -1.91 -16.69 3.55
CA LYS A 151 -0.89 -17.21 4.47
C LYS A 151 0.54 -17.16 3.91
N VAL A 152 0.71 -17.10 2.60
CA VAL A 152 2.03 -16.94 1.98
C VAL A 152 2.51 -15.48 2.03
N ILE A 153 1.58 -14.53 1.92
CA ILE A 153 1.92 -13.11 1.82
C ILE A 153 1.81 -12.37 3.16
N GLY A 154 1.08 -12.93 4.14
CA GLY A 154 0.84 -12.27 5.40
C GLY A 154 0.68 -13.23 6.58
N GLU A 155 1.10 -12.75 7.74
CA GLU A 155 0.96 -13.44 9.02
C GLU A 155 -0.38 -13.11 9.70
N ARG A 156 -0.89 -11.89 9.49
CA ARG A 156 -2.09 -11.37 10.13
C ARG A 156 -3.18 -11.16 9.09
N ILE A 157 -4.14 -12.09 9.02
CA ILE A 157 -5.19 -12.11 8.02
C ILE A 157 -6.53 -11.84 8.70
N PHE A 158 -7.19 -10.74 8.32
CA PHE A 158 -8.47 -10.33 8.89
C PHE A 158 -9.54 -10.30 7.82
N HIS A 159 -10.68 -10.97 8.11
CA HIS A 159 -11.92 -10.80 7.35
C HIS A 159 -12.67 -9.61 7.95
N VAL A 160 -12.46 -8.41 7.39
CA VAL A 160 -12.93 -7.14 7.98
C VAL A 160 -14.34 -6.78 7.56
N GLY A 161 -14.92 -7.51 6.61
CA GLY A 161 -16.30 -7.28 6.16
C GLY A 161 -16.69 -8.16 4.98
N HIS A 162 -18.00 -8.11 4.64
CA HIS A 162 -18.56 -8.95 3.59
C HIS A 162 -18.75 -8.22 2.25
N GLN A 163 -18.53 -6.90 2.22
CA GLN A 163 -18.72 -6.08 1.03
C GLN A 163 -17.41 -5.39 0.62
N PRO A 164 -17.07 -5.35 -0.68
CA PRO A 164 -16.00 -4.51 -1.20
C PRO A 164 -16.17 -3.05 -0.77
N GLY A 165 -15.06 -2.36 -0.53
CA GLY A 165 -15.01 -1.03 0.07
C GLY A 165 -14.74 -1.06 1.58
N GLN A 166 -15.12 -2.13 2.31
CA GLN A 166 -14.87 -2.25 3.74
C GLN A 166 -13.37 -2.49 4.05
N GLY A 167 -12.67 -3.26 3.22
CA GLY A 167 -11.21 -3.41 3.29
C GLY A 167 -10.50 -2.09 3.04
N ALA A 168 -10.89 -1.39 1.98
CA ALA A 168 -10.36 -0.07 1.64
C ALA A 168 -10.63 0.96 2.75
N MET A 169 -11.81 0.95 3.39
CA MET A 169 -12.11 1.81 4.52
C MET A 169 -11.22 1.46 5.74
N CYS A 170 -11.05 0.17 6.04
CA CYS A 170 -10.14 -0.27 7.09
C CYS A 170 -8.70 0.23 6.81
N LYS A 171 -8.26 0.14 5.55
CA LYS A 171 -6.96 0.67 5.13
C LYS A 171 -6.91 2.20 5.22
N ALA A 172 -7.97 2.92 4.89
CA ALA A 172 -8.02 4.38 5.05
C ALA A 172 -7.80 4.79 6.51
N VAL A 173 -8.44 4.09 7.46
CA VAL A 173 -8.22 4.31 8.90
C VAL A 173 -6.77 3.98 9.30
N ASN A 174 -6.20 2.89 8.76
CA ASN A 174 -4.78 2.58 8.97
C ASN A 174 -3.87 3.70 8.44
N GLN A 175 -4.12 4.22 7.23
CA GLN A 175 -3.29 5.28 6.63
C GLN A 175 -3.47 6.63 7.35
N LEU A 176 -4.65 6.92 7.89
CA LEU A 176 -4.84 8.05 8.79
C LEU A 176 -3.83 7.97 9.96
N LEU A 177 -3.82 6.86 10.69
CA LEU A 177 -2.90 6.67 11.81
C LEU A 177 -1.44 6.72 11.37
N CYS A 178 -1.08 6.04 10.27
CA CYS A 178 0.29 6.05 9.74
C CYS A 178 0.76 7.47 9.40
N GLY A 179 -0.03 8.22 8.64
CA GLY A 179 0.32 9.58 8.23
C GLY A 179 0.45 10.54 9.40
N LEU A 180 -0.48 10.43 10.39
CA LEU A 180 -0.39 11.22 11.59
C LEU A 180 0.84 10.88 12.43
N HIS A 181 1.12 9.60 12.64
CA HIS A 181 2.28 9.18 13.43
C HIS A 181 3.60 9.65 12.81
N ILE A 182 3.72 9.65 11.47
CA ILE A 182 4.90 10.20 10.78
C ILE A 182 4.95 11.71 10.97
N ALA A 183 3.85 12.42 10.74
CA ALA A 183 3.78 13.88 10.88
C ALA A 183 4.11 14.34 12.31
N VAL A 184 3.52 13.69 13.32
CA VAL A 184 3.77 14.01 14.74
C VAL A 184 5.21 13.69 15.14
N ALA A 185 5.80 12.59 14.66
CA ALA A 185 7.21 12.29 14.91
C ALA A 185 8.13 13.36 14.31
N ALA A 186 7.85 13.80 13.08
CA ALA A 186 8.59 14.86 12.41
C ALA A 186 8.48 16.20 13.16
N GLU A 187 7.29 16.54 13.64
CA GLU A 187 7.04 17.74 14.47
C GLU A 187 7.86 17.71 15.78
N ALA A 188 7.81 16.56 16.48
CA ALA A 188 8.55 16.36 17.72
C ALA A 188 10.06 16.48 17.52
N PHE A 189 10.60 15.89 16.45
CA PHE A 189 12.03 15.98 16.13
C PHE A 189 12.46 17.40 15.71
N SER A 190 11.62 18.10 14.96
CA SER A 190 11.90 19.50 14.61
C SER A 190 11.89 20.41 15.85
N LEU A 191 10.95 20.21 16.80
CA LEU A 191 10.95 20.90 18.10
C LEU A 191 12.23 20.58 18.89
N ALA A 192 12.61 19.31 18.98
CA ALA A 192 13.81 18.88 19.71
C ALA A 192 15.09 19.50 19.11
N LYS A 193 15.19 19.49 17.79
CA LYS A 193 16.28 20.10 17.01
C LYS A 193 16.37 21.60 17.31
N LYS A 194 15.25 22.31 17.33
CA LYS A 194 15.18 23.74 17.69
C LYS A 194 15.59 24.02 19.13
N SER A 195 15.35 23.06 20.02
CA SER A 195 15.70 23.13 21.44
C SER A 195 17.13 22.67 21.76
N GLY A 196 17.92 22.24 20.74
CA GLY A 196 19.29 21.80 20.90
C GLY A 196 19.43 20.39 21.52
N LEU A 197 18.39 19.56 21.49
CA LEU A 197 18.44 18.18 21.99
C LEU A 197 19.14 17.26 20.99
N ASP A 198 19.83 16.23 21.52
CA ASP A 198 20.36 15.14 20.70
C ASP A 198 19.22 14.27 20.17
N LEU A 199 19.07 14.25 18.84
CA LEU A 199 17.95 13.54 18.18
C LEU A 199 18.11 12.03 18.23
N ALA A 200 19.33 11.49 18.25
CA ALA A 200 19.56 10.05 18.33
C ALA A 200 19.16 9.53 19.72
N MET A 201 19.59 10.22 20.77
CA MET A 201 19.18 9.92 22.15
C MET A 201 17.66 10.08 22.32
N LEU A 202 17.07 11.14 21.74
CA LEU A 202 15.61 11.36 21.81
C LEU A 202 14.84 10.20 21.13
N LEU A 203 15.29 9.75 19.96
CA LEU A 203 14.69 8.62 19.25
C LEU A 203 14.71 7.34 20.10
N GLU A 204 15.84 7.05 20.77
CA GLU A 204 15.98 5.90 21.66
C GLU A 204 14.98 5.98 22.82
N ILE A 205 14.91 7.13 23.51
CA ILE A 205 13.98 7.36 24.62
C ILE A 205 12.53 7.19 24.15
N MET A 206 12.14 7.88 23.07
CA MET A 206 10.75 7.86 22.59
C MET A 206 10.34 6.48 22.07
N SER A 207 11.28 5.75 21.46
CA SER A 207 11.03 4.39 20.98
C SER A 207 10.71 3.39 22.10
N GLY A 208 11.24 3.62 23.32
CA GLY A 208 10.99 2.81 24.51
C GLY A 208 9.87 3.31 25.42
N SER A 209 9.29 4.47 25.15
CA SER A 209 8.32 5.14 26.02
C SER A 209 6.86 4.96 25.56
N ALA A 210 5.91 5.50 26.34
CA ALA A 210 4.50 5.55 25.99
C ALA A 210 4.20 6.38 24.73
N ALA A 211 5.13 7.24 24.29
CA ALA A 211 5.04 8.02 23.05
C ALA A 211 5.38 7.21 21.79
N SER A 212 5.75 5.94 21.95
CA SER A 212 6.18 5.10 20.85
C SER A 212 5.05 4.76 19.88
N SER A 213 5.40 4.65 18.62
CA SER A 213 4.57 4.03 17.58
C SER A 213 5.45 3.20 16.64
N TRP A 214 4.82 2.27 15.88
CA TRP A 214 5.55 1.54 14.84
C TRP A 214 6.17 2.50 13.82
N MET A 215 5.43 3.54 13.42
CA MET A 215 5.93 4.55 12.48
C MET A 215 7.10 5.36 13.03
N LEU A 216 7.08 5.74 14.31
CA LEU A 216 8.21 6.41 14.93
C LEU A 216 9.47 5.52 14.87
N LYS A 217 9.36 4.24 15.23
CA LYS A 217 10.52 3.32 15.22
C LYS A 217 11.06 3.09 13.82
N ASP A 218 10.19 3.03 12.81
CA ASP A 218 10.59 2.74 11.43
C ASP A 218 11.05 3.99 10.67
N ARG A 219 10.38 5.15 10.86
CA ARG A 219 10.69 6.42 10.16
C ARG A 219 11.67 7.30 10.92
N GLY A 220 11.69 7.20 12.25
CA GLY A 220 12.56 8.04 13.09
C GLY A 220 14.03 8.00 12.68
N PRO A 221 14.67 6.85 12.50
CA PRO A 221 16.06 6.78 12.03
C PRO A 221 16.26 7.55 10.72
N ARG A 222 15.35 7.39 9.75
CA ARG A 222 15.44 8.05 8.44
C ARG A 222 15.16 9.57 8.50
N MET A 223 14.44 10.05 9.52
CA MET A 223 14.28 11.49 9.76
C MET A 223 15.59 12.17 10.20
N LEU A 224 16.54 11.38 10.72
CA LEU A 224 17.85 11.87 11.13
C LEU A 224 18.86 11.87 9.98
N GLU A 225 18.56 11.19 8.88
CA GLU A 225 19.38 11.11 7.68
C GLU A 225 19.07 12.26 6.72
N SER A 226 20.08 12.78 6.04
CA SER A 226 19.89 13.84 5.04
C SER A 226 19.32 13.32 3.72
N ASP A 227 19.61 12.06 3.35
CA ASP A 227 19.21 11.42 2.11
C ASP A 227 18.97 9.91 2.36
N PRO A 228 17.89 9.54 3.04
CA PRO A 228 17.58 8.15 3.34
C PRO A 228 17.16 7.37 2.10
N ILE A 229 17.39 6.06 2.12
CA ILE A 229 16.87 5.16 1.08
C ILE A 229 15.35 5.24 1.08
N VAL A 230 14.78 5.49 -0.10
CA VAL A 230 13.34 5.60 -0.28
C VAL A 230 12.67 4.23 -0.15
N THR A 231 11.93 4.03 0.92
CA THR A 231 11.09 2.83 1.12
C THR A 231 9.60 3.10 0.90
N SER A 232 9.19 4.36 1.07
CA SER A 232 7.89 4.89 0.76
C SER A 232 8.06 6.38 0.44
N ALA A 233 7.49 6.85 -0.66
CA ALA A 233 7.66 8.24 -1.08
C ALA A 233 6.65 9.18 -0.41
N VAL A 234 7.01 10.46 -0.27
CA VAL A 234 6.11 11.54 0.20
C VAL A 234 4.77 11.53 -0.56
N ASP A 235 4.80 11.38 -1.90
CA ASP A 235 3.60 11.38 -2.74
C ASP A 235 2.65 10.18 -2.46
N ILE A 236 3.14 9.10 -1.87
CA ILE A 236 2.28 8.02 -1.39
C ILE A 236 1.38 8.52 -0.24
N PHE A 237 1.93 9.31 0.71
CA PHE A 237 1.11 9.87 1.79
C PHE A 237 0.26 11.06 1.33
N VAL A 238 0.66 11.82 0.32
CA VAL A 238 -0.23 12.80 -0.34
C VAL A 238 -1.45 12.07 -0.91
N LYS A 239 -1.25 10.96 -1.63
CA LYS A 239 -2.34 10.13 -2.14
C LYS A 239 -3.18 9.50 -1.02
N ASP A 240 -2.53 8.86 -0.05
CA ASP A 240 -3.22 8.07 0.98
C ASP A 240 -4.02 8.97 1.94
N LEU A 241 -3.45 10.10 2.39
CA LEU A 241 -4.20 11.07 3.20
C LEU A 241 -5.29 11.77 2.37
N GLY A 242 -5.09 11.94 1.06
CA GLY A 242 -6.14 12.37 0.14
C GLY A 242 -7.34 11.43 0.14
N ILE A 243 -7.09 10.11 0.11
CA ILE A 243 -8.13 9.06 0.26
C ILE A 243 -8.83 9.17 1.61
N VAL A 244 -8.05 9.34 2.70
CA VAL A 244 -8.59 9.53 4.06
C VAL A 244 -9.51 10.75 4.13
N MET A 245 -9.08 11.89 3.57
CA MET A 245 -9.87 13.12 3.55
C MET A 245 -11.16 12.96 2.74
N GLN A 246 -11.12 12.23 1.62
CA GLN A 246 -12.31 11.93 0.84
C GLN A 246 -13.26 11.01 1.62
N ALA A 247 -12.76 9.92 2.19
CA ALA A 247 -13.55 9.02 3.02
C ALA A 247 -14.22 9.74 4.21
N GLY A 248 -13.51 10.68 4.83
CA GLY A 248 -14.08 11.54 5.89
C GLY A 248 -15.24 12.41 5.38
N ARG A 249 -15.11 13.03 4.21
CA ARG A 249 -16.20 13.82 3.59
C ARG A 249 -17.41 12.94 3.31
N ASP A 250 -17.21 11.77 2.72
CA ASP A 250 -18.29 10.85 2.35
C ASP A 250 -19.04 10.33 3.59
N ALA A 251 -18.31 10.06 4.67
CA ALA A 251 -18.85 9.65 5.96
C ALA A 251 -19.35 10.80 6.83
N LYS A 252 -19.19 12.07 6.41
CA LYS A 252 -19.47 13.28 7.20
C LYS A 252 -18.73 13.29 8.55
N ALA A 253 -17.51 12.74 8.58
CA ALA A 253 -16.63 12.69 9.75
C ALA A 253 -15.63 13.85 9.72
N ALA A 254 -15.48 14.57 10.83
CA ALA A 254 -14.45 15.60 10.97
C ALA A 254 -13.07 14.97 11.22
N LEU A 255 -12.08 15.34 10.42
CA LEU A 255 -10.71 14.81 10.47
C LEU A 255 -9.67 15.95 10.57
N PRO A 256 -9.70 16.79 11.62
CA PRO A 256 -8.85 17.98 11.71
C PRO A 256 -7.35 17.64 11.73
N LEU A 257 -6.93 16.58 12.43
CA LEU A 257 -5.53 16.19 12.49
C LEU A 257 -5.03 15.62 11.16
N ALA A 258 -5.84 14.80 10.48
CA ALA A 258 -5.50 14.28 9.17
C ALA A 258 -5.38 15.40 8.13
N ALA A 259 -6.25 16.43 8.21
CA ALA A 259 -6.18 17.60 7.35
C ALA A 259 -4.87 18.36 7.54
N ALA A 260 -4.42 18.57 8.78
CA ALA A 260 -3.16 19.22 9.08
C ALA A 260 -1.96 18.43 8.55
N ALA A 261 -1.92 17.11 8.84
CA ALA A 261 -0.86 16.23 8.34
C ALA A 261 -0.82 16.20 6.80
N TYR A 262 -1.98 16.12 6.15
CA TYR A 262 -2.09 16.14 4.69
C TYR A 262 -1.42 17.38 4.08
N GLN A 263 -1.65 18.57 4.67
CA GLN A 263 -1.06 19.83 4.16
C GLN A 263 0.47 19.82 4.26
N LEU A 264 1.06 19.15 5.25
CA LEU A 264 2.52 19.07 5.40
C LEU A 264 3.16 18.16 4.36
N PHE A 265 2.55 16.99 4.08
CA PHE A 265 2.99 16.14 2.97
C PHE A 265 2.79 16.84 1.62
N LEU A 266 1.66 17.52 1.42
CA LEU A 266 1.38 18.28 0.20
C LEU A 266 2.40 19.42 0.00
N SER A 267 2.80 20.09 1.09
CA SER A 267 3.85 21.11 1.07
C SER A 267 5.19 20.55 0.64
N SER A 268 5.59 19.37 1.14
CA SER A 268 6.81 18.68 0.69
C SER A 268 6.75 18.33 -0.79
N SER A 269 5.65 17.75 -1.24
CA SER A 269 5.44 17.43 -2.66
C SER A 269 5.52 18.67 -3.54
N GLY A 270 4.87 19.79 -3.11
CA GLY A 270 4.88 21.07 -3.82
C GLY A 270 6.28 21.72 -3.95
N ARG A 271 7.20 21.40 -3.07
CA ARG A 271 8.62 21.78 -3.19
C ARG A 271 9.44 20.86 -4.10
N GLY A 272 8.83 19.88 -4.74
CA GLY A 272 9.52 18.92 -5.61
C GLY A 272 10.09 17.71 -4.86
N GLU A 273 9.74 17.53 -3.58
CA GLU A 273 10.23 16.46 -2.71
C GLU A 273 9.34 15.20 -2.75
N GLY A 274 8.35 15.15 -3.65
CA GLY A 274 7.36 14.07 -3.73
C GLY A 274 7.94 12.67 -3.88
N ARG A 275 9.14 12.55 -4.48
CA ARG A 275 9.84 11.27 -4.67
C ARG A 275 10.80 10.91 -3.54
N LEU A 276 11.06 11.82 -2.60
CA LEU A 276 11.89 11.52 -1.43
C LEU A 276 11.14 10.56 -0.49
N ASP A 277 11.91 9.94 0.42
CA ASP A 277 11.33 9.09 1.47
C ASP A 277 10.33 9.91 2.32
N ASP A 278 9.22 9.29 2.71
CA ASP A 278 8.13 9.94 3.42
C ASP A 278 8.54 10.51 4.80
N SER A 279 9.63 10.01 5.38
CA SER A 279 10.25 10.58 6.57
C SER A 279 10.75 12.01 6.36
N GLN A 280 11.02 12.41 5.12
CA GLN A 280 11.50 13.76 4.77
C GLN A 280 10.43 14.84 4.87
N VAL A 281 9.19 14.49 5.25
CA VAL A 281 8.18 15.47 5.68
C VAL A 281 8.68 16.33 6.86
N ILE A 282 9.69 15.87 7.61
CA ILE A 282 10.37 16.66 8.66
C ILE A 282 10.89 18.00 8.12
N ARG A 283 11.30 18.07 6.85
CA ARG A 283 11.76 19.31 6.22
C ARG A 283 10.66 20.39 6.21
N SER A 284 9.38 20.01 6.13
CA SER A 284 8.27 20.96 6.21
C SER A 284 8.21 21.63 7.60
N TYR A 285 8.41 20.86 8.65
CA TYR A 285 8.46 21.40 10.03
C TYR A 285 9.72 22.21 10.29
N ASP A 286 10.87 21.76 9.79
CA ASP A 286 12.13 22.50 9.92
C ASP A 286 12.03 23.88 9.26
N LEU A 287 11.39 23.99 8.09
CA LEU A 287 11.12 25.29 7.45
C LEU A 287 10.20 26.17 8.31
N LEU A 288 9.09 25.63 8.82
CA LEU A 288 8.17 26.36 9.70
C LEU A 288 8.86 26.85 10.97
N ASN A 289 9.81 26.10 11.49
CA ASN A 289 10.59 26.42 12.69
C ASN A 289 11.84 27.26 12.41
N GLY A 290 12.10 27.67 11.16
CA GLY A 290 13.28 28.43 10.77
C GLY A 290 14.59 27.66 10.90
N LEU A 291 14.58 26.33 10.75
CA LEU A 291 15.73 25.43 10.78
C LEU A 291 16.17 25.01 9.37
N GLY A 292 15.36 25.24 8.35
CA GLY A 292 15.66 24.98 6.95
C GLY A 292 16.41 26.17 6.32
N LYS A 293 17.31 25.82 5.36
CA LYS A 293 17.89 26.83 4.44
C LYS A 293 17.05 26.93 3.19
#